data_ee027489d727e11ae6f60f8deced83e7
#
_entry.id   ee027489d727e11ae6f60f8deced83e7
#
_cell.length_a   1.000
_cell.length_b   1.000
_cell.length_c   1.000
_cell.angle_alpha   90.00
_cell.angle_beta   90.00
_cell.angle_gamma   90.00
#
_symmetry.space_group_name_H-M   'P 1'
#
loop_
_entity.id
_entity.type
_entity.pdbx_description
1 polymer ?
#
loop_
_entity_poly.entity_id
_entity_poly.type
_entity_poly.pdbx_seq_one_letter_code
_entity_poly.pdbx_strand_id
1 'polypeptide(L)'
;MESVWKDGVQTVQTKFLPQKSSKAQDPGIFEDKQTQLTRDTMSLYTEASRILSTPGTGSLKSRIYNSNNGLKNRTTPKQIYALITETTKYDLLLSEIINRADLLTHEPKLTPTLALFLVHDFLLSKNGVAAAAAHPLRLAIDRHKSRLKGEFIKARVRRGCATVEEVKAAVLREKGGHDDEVYPRWVRVNTIRTSLEEQFATTFAAYEVVKSLAELETNSKRVFVDPHVPDLVAVPPGTDFSTESAYRSGRIILQDKASCFPAYLLAGEWDVDGDVVDGCAAPGNKTTHLAALRGSRDGSRDGGGRIIAMDASPARSKTLAKMVATAGADVSILAGQDFLALDPLDPRFANVTGLLLDPSCSGSGIIGRDDVELVLPEPRSKRKRTPSVQPAPSTPGNEERLTKLSNLQTHIVEHALSFPAAKRITYSTCSVHEIENEAVVARVLRSDIAGQRGWRVLRCDEQPDGLKRWTSRGQSSELNADDLEGCLRCWPGDEHGVGGFFVVGFVRDEEDNKEDAEEEGNEDDDEWNGFSD
;
A
#
# COMPACT_ATOMS: atom_id res chain seq x y z
N MET A 1 26.92 44.37 42.73
CA MET A 1 27.09 44.09 44.15
C MET A 1 27.37 42.61 44.20
N GLU A 2 28.62 42.34 44.19
CA GLU A 2 29.51 41.87 45.27
C GLU A 2 29.15 40.46 45.66
N SER A 3 29.96 39.48 45.29
CA SER A 3 31.23 39.03 45.89
C SER A 3 30.90 38.10 47.08
N VAL A 4 31.55 36.98 47.38
CA VAL A 4 32.97 36.69 47.63
C VAL A 4 33.13 35.19 47.88
N TRP A 5 34.07 34.54 47.24
CA TRP A 5 35.22 33.69 47.64
C TRP A 5 35.20 32.96 48.99
N LYS A 6 35.59 31.69 49.01
CA LYS A 6 36.86 31.15 49.62
C LYS A 6 36.81 29.62 49.59
N ASP A 7 37.72 28.99 48.94
CA ASP A 7 39.02 28.38 49.33
C ASP A 7 38.97 27.44 50.54
N GLY A 8 39.56 26.26 50.37
CA GLY A 8 40.06 25.46 51.46
C GLY A 8 40.39 24.00 51.14
N VAL A 9 41.54 23.75 50.51
CA VAL A 9 42.70 22.95 51.00
C VAL A 9 42.50 21.42 51.16
N GLN A 10 43.35 20.74 50.36
CA GLN A 10 43.94 19.39 50.43
C GLN A 10 43.97 18.71 51.79
N THR A 11 43.69 17.40 51.80
CA THR A 11 44.49 16.47 52.63
C THR A 11 44.70 15.15 51.90
N VAL A 12 45.95 14.88 51.61
CA VAL A 12 46.53 13.58 51.19
C VAL A 12 46.51 12.65 52.38
N GLN A 13 45.99 11.45 52.22
CA GLN A 13 46.39 10.30 53.04
C GLN A 13 46.52 9.05 52.19
N THR A 14 47.80 8.71 52.00
CA THR A 14 48.29 7.37 51.69
C THR A 14 47.99 6.41 52.83
N LYS A 15 47.50 5.20 52.53
CA LYS A 15 48.05 3.95 53.08
C LYS A 15 47.23 2.68 52.76
N PHE A 16 48.00 1.72 52.38
CA PHE A 16 47.98 0.25 52.56
C PHE A 16 47.25 -0.59 51.49
N LEU A 17 48.08 -1.21 50.68
CA LEU A 17 47.87 -2.51 50.04
C LEU A 17 47.80 -3.65 51.08
N PRO A 18 46.95 -4.66 50.86
CA PRO A 18 47.23 -6.01 51.26
C PRO A 18 47.44 -6.95 50.08
N GLN A 19 48.26 -7.90 50.34
CA GLN A 19 48.85 -8.90 49.48
C GLN A 19 47.86 -9.86 48.79
N LYS A 20 48.34 -10.37 47.64
CA LYS A 20 47.79 -11.44 46.81
C LYS A 20 47.36 -12.67 47.62
N SER A 21 46.16 -13.16 47.40
CA SER A 21 45.79 -14.55 47.51
C SER A 21 45.43 -15.06 46.13
N SER A 22 46.22 -16.00 45.62
CA SER A 22 45.98 -16.79 44.44
C SER A 22 44.67 -17.58 44.59
N LYS A 23 43.64 -17.23 43.82
CA LYS A 23 42.53 -18.15 43.52
C LYS A 23 42.60 -18.46 42.03
N ALA A 24 42.56 -19.75 41.75
CA ALA A 24 42.56 -20.36 40.44
C ALA A 24 41.54 -19.66 39.53
N GLN A 25 42.00 -19.20 38.37
CA GLN A 25 41.14 -18.77 37.27
C GLN A 25 40.49 -20.02 36.66
N ASP A 26 39.18 -20.08 36.78
CA ASP A 26 38.31 -20.95 36.01
C ASP A 26 38.46 -20.56 34.50
N PRO A 27 38.79 -21.47 33.58
CA PRO A 27 38.89 -21.18 32.17
C PRO A 27 37.48 -21.31 31.55
N GLY A 28 36.64 -20.36 31.84
CA GLY A 28 35.31 -20.31 31.25
C GLY A 28 34.92 -18.88 30.93
N ILE A 29 34.63 -18.66 29.61
CA ILE A 29 33.94 -17.51 29.02
C ILE A 29 34.85 -16.34 28.62
N PHE A 30 35.73 -16.58 27.67
CA PHE A 30 35.96 -15.70 26.56
C PHE A 30 35.31 -16.33 25.33
N GLU A 31 33.98 -16.31 25.25
CA GLU A 31 33.33 -16.45 23.96
C GLU A 31 33.70 -15.20 23.16
N ASP A 32 34.58 -15.43 22.19
CA ASP A 32 35.13 -14.42 21.29
C ASP A 32 33.98 -13.67 20.63
N LYS A 33 33.98 -12.34 20.73
CA LYS A 33 33.01 -11.44 20.07
C LYS A 33 32.82 -11.80 18.58
N GLN A 34 33.85 -12.39 17.98
CA GLN A 34 33.85 -12.84 16.59
C GLN A 34 33.02 -14.11 16.40
N THR A 35 33.05 -15.05 17.36
CA THR A 35 32.22 -16.27 17.37
C THR A 35 30.74 -15.93 17.61
N GLN A 36 30.47 -14.91 18.41
CA GLN A 36 29.11 -14.42 18.69
C GLN A 36 28.55 -13.66 17.49
N LEU A 37 29.36 -12.84 16.79
CA LEU A 37 28.95 -12.15 15.56
C LEU A 37 28.64 -13.14 14.42
N THR A 38 29.32 -14.27 14.37
CA THR A 38 29.14 -15.30 13.33
C THR A 38 27.92 -16.19 13.58
N ARG A 39 27.54 -16.45 14.82
CA ARG A 39 26.26 -17.08 15.16
C ARG A 39 25.09 -16.16 14.81
N ASP A 40 25.22 -14.86 15.07
CA ASP A 40 24.16 -13.86 14.84
C ASP A 40 23.90 -13.62 13.34
N THR A 41 24.91 -13.61 12.48
CA THR A 41 24.75 -13.39 11.03
C THR A 41 24.19 -14.60 10.29
N MET A 42 24.47 -15.80 10.76
CA MET A 42 23.84 -17.01 10.19
C MET A 42 22.40 -17.18 10.62
N SER A 43 22.00 -16.59 11.75
CA SER A 43 20.59 -16.52 12.13
C SER A 43 19.77 -15.71 11.11
N LEU A 44 20.37 -14.71 10.43
CA LEU A 44 19.73 -13.91 9.40
C LEU A 44 19.23 -14.77 8.23
N TYR A 45 20.11 -15.59 7.61
CA TYR A 45 19.73 -16.45 6.48
C TYR A 45 18.72 -17.52 6.88
N THR A 46 18.92 -18.12 8.07
CA THR A 46 18.03 -19.15 8.59
C THR A 46 16.66 -18.58 8.94
N GLU A 47 16.61 -17.40 9.58
CA GLU A 47 15.36 -16.73 9.91
C GLU A 47 14.62 -16.27 8.65
N ALA A 48 15.32 -15.66 7.69
CA ALA A 48 14.72 -15.28 6.41
C ALA A 48 14.13 -16.50 5.67
N SER A 49 14.87 -17.62 5.65
CA SER A 49 14.39 -18.88 5.07
C SER A 49 13.18 -19.43 5.82
N ARG A 50 13.18 -19.41 7.15
CA ARG A 50 12.06 -19.86 7.98
C ARG A 50 10.78 -19.05 7.73
N ILE A 51 10.90 -17.72 7.68
CA ILE A 51 9.76 -16.82 7.43
C ILE A 51 9.12 -17.12 6.07
N LEU A 52 9.91 -17.38 5.04
CA LEU A 52 9.38 -17.71 3.71
C LEU A 52 8.80 -19.12 3.63
N SER A 53 9.39 -20.09 4.33
CA SER A 53 8.94 -21.49 4.31
C SER A 53 7.72 -21.74 5.20
N THR A 54 7.40 -20.83 6.13
CA THR A 54 6.25 -20.98 7.02
C THR A 54 5.02 -20.36 6.36
N PRO A 55 3.94 -21.13 6.11
CA PRO A 55 2.69 -20.55 5.66
C PRO A 55 2.19 -19.50 6.67
N GLY A 56 1.86 -18.32 6.22
CA GLY A 56 1.37 -17.24 7.08
C GLY A 56 0.45 -16.31 6.32
N THR A 57 -0.56 -15.79 7.00
CA THR A 57 -1.45 -14.77 6.47
C THR A 57 -0.83 -13.38 6.63
N GLY A 58 -1.01 -12.51 5.66
CA GLY A 58 -0.52 -11.13 5.68
C GLY A 58 0.74 -10.89 4.83
N SER A 59 1.09 -9.61 4.64
CA SER A 59 2.25 -9.20 3.87
C SER A 59 3.56 -9.67 4.52
N LEU A 60 4.63 -9.80 3.74
CA LEU A 60 5.97 -10.13 4.24
C LEU A 60 6.37 -9.21 5.42
N LYS A 61 6.12 -7.92 5.29
CA LYS A 61 6.40 -6.93 6.32
C LYS A 61 5.64 -7.24 7.62
N SER A 62 4.34 -7.55 7.52
CA SER A 62 3.52 -7.96 8.66
C SER A 62 4.05 -9.26 9.30
N ARG A 63 4.43 -10.25 8.50
CA ARG A 63 5.00 -11.53 8.97
C ARG A 63 6.32 -11.36 9.69
N ILE A 64 7.17 -10.43 9.26
CA ILE A 64 8.47 -10.14 9.88
C ILE A 64 8.30 -9.32 11.17
N TYR A 65 7.47 -8.26 11.15
CA TYR A 65 7.37 -7.32 12.27
C TYR A 65 6.39 -7.75 13.36
N ASN A 66 5.35 -8.54 13.02
CA ASN A 66 4.36 -9.06 13.98
C ASN A 66 4.73 -10.43 14.56
N SER A 67 5.81 -11.07 14.09
CA SER A 67 6.31 -12.32 14.67
C SER A 67 6.84 -12.07 16.07
N ASN A 68 5.96 -11.90 17.06
CA ASN A 68 6.33 -11.99 18.49
C ASN A 68 6.79 -13.40 18.91
N ASN A 69 6.88 -14.33 17.96
CA ASN A 69 7.32 -15.69 18.21
C ASN A 69 8.86 -15.78 18.11
N GLY A 70 9.52 -15.45 19.23
CA GLY A 70 10.82 -16.02 19.54
C GLY A 70 11.97 -15.64 18.60
N LEU A 71 12.02 -14.42 18.08
CA LEU A 71 13.28 -13.83 17.61
C LEU A 71 14.24 -13.75 18.81
N LYS A 72 14.75 -14.91 19.21
CA LYS A 72 15.64 -15.05 20.38
C LYS A 72 17.03 -14.48 20.13
N ASN A 73 17.32 -13.98 18.91
CA ASN A 73 18.65 -13.52 18.55
C ASN A 73 18.60 -12.19 17.79
N ARG A 74 19.56 -11.39 18.03
CA ARG A 74 19.97 -10.04 17.61
C ARG A 74 19.80 -9.63 16.14
N THR A 75 19.16 -10.43 15.29
CA THR A 75 18.86 -10.09 13.91
C THR A 75 17.68 -9.13 13.86
N THR A 76 17.90 -7.94 13.31
CA THR A 76 16.84 -6.94 13.26
C THR A 76 15.83 -7.29 12.16
N PRO A 77 14.51 -7.06 12.38
CA PRO A 77 13.50 -7.22 11.35
C PRO A 77 13.84 -6.50 10.04
N LYS A 78 14.49 -5.33 10.14
CA LYS A 78 14.95 -4.55 8.96
C LYS A 78 15.95 -5.32 8.09
N GLN A 79 16.91 -6.04 8.70
CA GLN A 79 17.90 -6.82 7.95
C GLN A 79 17.27 -8.02 7.24
N ILE A 80 16.34 -8.71 7.91
CA ILE A 80 15.60 -9.84 7.30
C ILE A 80 14.79 -9.34 6.11
N TYR A 81 14.07 -8.25 6.29
CA TYR A 81 13.26 -7.63 5.25
C TYR A 81 14.13 -7.23 4.05
N ALA A 82 15.24 -6.52 4.29
CA ALA A 82 16.16 -6.10 3.24
C ALA A 82 16.75 -7.30 2.47
N LEU A 83 17.21 -8.35 3.17
CA LEU A 83 17.75 -9.54 2.52
C LEU A 83 16.72 -10.22 1.61
N ILE A 84 15.51 -10.43 2.11
CA ILE A 84 14.44 -11.07 1.34
C ILE A 84 14.11 -10.23 0.11
N THR A 85 13.83 -8.93 0.30
CA THR A 85 13.43 -8.02 -0.78
C THR A 85 14.52 -7.88 -1.85
N GLU A 86 15.79 -7.73 -1.46
CA GLU A 86 16.89 -7.64 -2.43
C GLU A 86 17.09 -8.95 -3.18
N THR A 87 17.00 -10.10 -2.51
CA THR A 87 17.15 -11.40 -3.19
C THR A 87 16.02 -11.65 -4.18
N THR A 88 14.80 -11.26 -3.84
CA THR A 88 13.63 -11.41 -4.72
C THR A 88 13.78 -10.66 -6.04
N LYS A 89 14.42 -9.50 -6.03
CA LYS A 89 14.66 -8.72 -7.26
C LYS A 89 15.44 -9.52 -8.32
N TYR A 90 16.32 -10.40 -7.88
CA TYR A 90 17.28 -11.10 -8.76
C TYR A 90 17.14 -12.63 -8.73
N ASP A 91 16.06 -13.18 -8.19
CA ASP A 91 15.86 -14.62 -8.01
C ASP A 91 15.88 -15.41 -9.33
N LEU A 92 15.37 -14.86 -10.45
CA LEU A 92 15.48 -15.45 -11.79
C LEU A 92 16.94 -15.70 -12.16
N LEU A 93 17.78 -14.69 -12.03
CA LEU A 93 19.21 -14.78 -12.30
C LEU A 93 19.90 -15.75 -11.36
N LEU A 94 19.60 -15.65 -10.06
CA LEU A 94 20.20 -16.49 -9.03
C LEU A 94 19.84 -17.96 -9.20
N SER A 95 18.56 -18.24 -9.48
CA SER A 95 18.08 -19.60 -9.75
C SER A 95 18.69 -20.18 -11.02
N GLU A 96 18.84 -19.39 -12.07
CA GLU A 96 19.56 -19.80 -13.28
C GLU A 96 21.01 -20.20 -12.97
N ILE A 97 21.75 -19.36 -12.20
CA ILE A 97 23.15 -19.61 -11.84
C ILE A 97 23.27 -20.86 -10.96
N ILE A 98 22.46 -20.98 -9.92
CA ILE A 98 22.45 -22.12 -9.00
C ILE A 98 22.17 -23.42 -9.75
N ASN A 99 21.18 -23.38 -10.65
CA ASN A 99 20.78 -24.50 -11.48
C ASN A 99 21.88 -24.91 -12.47
N ARG A 100 22.54 -23.96 -13.14
CA ARG A 100 23.63 -24.25 -14.08
C ARG A 100 24.91 -24.70 -13.38
N ALA A 101 25.15 -24.16 -12.18
CA ALA A 101 26.26 -24.61 -11.31
C ALA A 101 25.98 -25.98 -10.67
N ASP A 102 24.76 -26.51 -10.75
CA ASP A 102 24.33 -27.74 -10.11
C ASP A 102 24.63 -27.77 -8.58
N LEU A 103 24.49 -26.58 -7.96
CA LEU A 103 24.91 -26.36 -6.57
C LEU A 103 24.16 -27.26 -5.58
N LEU A 104 22.84 -27.39 -5.73
CA LEU A 104 21.99 -28.15 -4.82
C LEU A 104 22.24 -29.67 -4.87
N THR A 105 22.73 -30.19 -6.00
CA THR A 105 23.14 -31.59 -6.10
C THR A 105 24.47 -31.84 -5.37
N HIS A 106 25.40 -30.87 -5.42
CA HIS A 106 26.69 -30.99 -4.77
C HIS A 106 26.63 -30.64 -3.27
N GLU A 107 25.67 -29.84 -2.84
CA GLU A 107 25.48 -29.40 -1.46
C GLU A 107 24.04 -29.70 -0.97
N PRO A 108 23.72 -30.96 -0.69
CA PRO A 108 22.36 -31.39 -0.35
C PRO A 108 21.85 -30.83 0.99
N LYS A 109 22.74 -30.24 1.80
CA LYS A 109 22.35 -29.54 3.04
C LYS A 109 21.81 -28.12 2.81
N LEU A 110 21.99 -27.56 1.60
CA LEU A 110 21.44 -26.26 1.25
C LEU A 110 20.00 -26.44 0.75
N THR A 111 19.06 -25.80 1.43
CA THR A 111 17.71 -25.66 0.88
C THR A 111 17.74 -24.67 -0.30
N PRO A 112 16.80 -24.77 -1.25
CA PRO A 112 16.70 -23.82 -2.37
C PRO A 112 16.70 -22.35 -1.93
N THR A 113 15.95 -22.01 -0.90
CA THR A 113 15.86 -20.65 -0.35
C THR A 113 17.18 -20.18 0.29
N LEU A 114 17.84 -21.06 1.07
CA LEU A 114 19.16 -20.73 1.63
C LEU A 114 20.21 -20.53 0.55
N ALA A 115 20.19 -21.35 -0.51
CA ALA A 115 21.09 -21.20 -1.63
C ALA A 115 20.90 -19.85 -2.33
N LEU A 116 19.65 -19.41 -2.54
CA LEU A 116 19.36 -18.08 -3.11
C LEU A 116 19.97 -16.96 -2.28
N PHE A 117 19.74 -16.92 -0.99
CA PHE A 117 20.25 -15.86 -0.11
C PHE A 117 21.79 -15.83 -0.08
N LEU A 118 22.42 -16.99 0.07
CA LEU A 118 23.87 -17.07 0.14
C LEU A 118 24.54 -16.71 -1.20
N VAL A 119 23.97 -17.15 -2.32
CA VAL A 119 24.49 -16.82 -3.66
C VAL A 119 24.24 -15.37 -4.01
N HIS A 120 23.10 -14.78 -3.56
CA HIS A 120 22.84 -13.35 -3.66
C HIS A 120 23.98 -12.56 -3.01
N ASP A 121 24.24 -12.81 -1.73
CA ASP A 121 25.27 -12.07 -1.01
C ASP A 121 26.67 -12.32 -1.57
N PHE A 122 26.96 -13.54 -2.03
CA PHE A 122 28.23 -13.86 -2.66
C PHE A 122 28.49 -13.12 -3.98
N LEU A 123 27.46 -12.95 -4.83
CA LEU A 123 27.61 -12.39 -6.18
C LEU A 123 27.26 -10.91 -6.28
N LEU A 124 26.29 -10.44 -5.50
CA LEU A 124 25.65 -9.13 -5.70
C LEU A 124 25.84 -8.17 -4.52
N SER A 125 26.13 -8.68 -3.30
CA SER A 125 26.37 -7.83 -2.14
C SER A 125 27.81 -7.30 -2.11
N LYS A 126 27.99 -6.03 -1.76
CA LYS A 126 29.31 -5.39 -1.59
C LYS A 126 30.18 -6.09 -0.54
N ASN A 127 29.57 -6.62 0.52
CA ASN A 127 30.26 -7.22 1.66
C ASN A 127 30.39 -8.75 1.55
N GLY A 128 29.84 -9.36 0.51
CA GLY A 128 29.80 -10.81 0.34
C GLY A 128 28.96 -11.52 1.40
N VAL A 129 29.17 -12.83 1.58
CA VAL A 129 28.43 -13.64 2.54
C VAL A 129 28.75 -13.23 3.97
N ALA A 130 27.74 -12.81 4.71
CA ALA A 130 27.83 -12.36 6.09
C ALA A 130 27.97 -13.57 7.06
N ALA A 131 29.09 -14.27 7.00
CA ALA A 131 29.41 -15.41 7.88
C ALA A 131 30.91 -15.56 8.07
N ALA A 132 31.34 -16.19 9.19
CA ALA A 132 32.75 -16.54 9.40
C ALA A 132 33.27 -17.45 8.29
N ALA A 133 34.54 -17.29 7.95
CA ALA A 133 35.18 -18.08 6.90
C ALA A 133 35.08 -19.61 7.14
N ALA A 134 35.12 -20.05 8.40
CA ALA A 134 34.99 -21.46 8.78
C ALA A 134 33.56 -21.99 8.87
N HIS A 135 32.52 -21.14 8.66
CA HIS A 135 31.14 -21.59 8.80
C HIS A 135 30.74 -22.56 7.67
N PRO A 136 30.09 -23.70 7.98
CA PRO A 136 29.78 -24.74 6.99
C PRO A 136 29.02 -24.25 5.74
N LEU A 137 28.04 -23.36 5.92
CA LEU A 137 27.25 -22.81 4.80
C LEU A 137 28.08 -21.86 3.91
N ARG A 138 29.03 -21.09 4.51
CA ARG A 138 29.96 -20.28 3.75
C ARG A 138 30.94 -21.14 3.00
N LEU A 139 31.52 -22.16 3.65
CA LEU A 139 32.39 -23.11 3.01
C LEU A 139 31.72 -23.85 1.85
N ALA A 140 30.41 -24.14 1.95
CA ALA A 140 29.64 -24.71 0.85
C ALA A 140 29.66 -23.80 -0.38
N ILE A 141 29.48 -22.48 -0.21
CA ILE A 141 29.54 -21.51 -1.31
C ILE A 141 31.00 -21.36 -1.81
N ASP A 142 31.96 -21.26 -0.89
CA ASP A 142 33.36 -21.04 -1.24
C ASP A 142 33.97 -22.22 -2.04
N ARG A 143 33.56 -23.48 -1.79
CA ARG A 143 33.93 -24.65 -2.61
C ARG A 143 33.52 -24.52 -4.08
N HIS A 144 32.40 -23.83 -4.33
CA HIS A 144 31.83 -23.65 -5.68
C HIS A 144 32.04 -22.24 -6.25
N LYS A 145 32.82 -21.38 -5.59
CA LYS A 145 32.90 -19.95 -5.96
C LYS A 145 33.33 -19.71 -7.41
N SER A 146 34.31 -20.48 -7.92
CA SER A 146 34.76 -20.32 -9.31
C SER A 146 33.68 -20.70 -10.32
N ARG A 147 32.93 -21.77 -10.02
CA ARG A 147 31.80 -22.23 -10.84
C ARG A 147 30.66 -21.25 -10.83
N LEU A 148 30.27 -20.73 -9.65
CA LEU A 148 29.22 -19.72 -9.51
C LEU A 148 29.57 -18.42 -10.24
N LYS A 149 30.82 -17.93 -10.08
CA LYS A 149 31.28 -16.75 -10.83
C LYS A 149 31.32 -17.00 -12.33
N GLY A 150 31.73 -18.18 -12.77
CA GLY A 150 31.73 -18.56 -14.19
C GLY A 150 30.30 -18.55 -14.78
N GLU A 151 29.32 -19.13 -14.10
CA GLU A 151 27.93 -19.12 -14.56
C GLU A 151 27.31 -17.72 -14.50
N PHE A 152 27.70 -16.90 -13.53
CA PHE A 152 27.32 -15.49 -13.48
C PHE A 152 27.83 -14.70 -14.68
N ILE A 153 29.11 -14.86 -15.06
CA ILE A 153 29.69 -14.24 -16.25
C ILE A 153 28.94 -14.70 -17.51
N LYS A 154 28.67 -16.00 -17.63
CA LYS A 154 27.91 -16.54 -18.76
C LYS A 154 26.47 -15.98 -18.82
N ALA A 155 25.84 -15.81 -17.66
CA ALA A 155 24.50 -15.20 -17.58
C ALA A 155 24.48 -13.74 -18.02
N ARG A 156 25.54 -12.97 -17.69
CA ARG A 156 25.75 -11.61 -18.19
C ARG A 156 25.92 -11.57 -19.71
N VAL A 157 26.80 -12.42 -20.26
CA VAL A 157 27.04 -12.50 -21.69
C VAL A 157 25.78 -12.87 -22.47
N ARG A 158 24.99 -13.82 -21.96
CA ARG A 158 23.70 -14.18 -22.58
C ARG A 158 22.72 -13.02 -22.67
N ARG A 159 22.78 -12.08 -21.72
CA ARG A 159 21.95 -10.87 -21.68
C ARG A 159 22.57 -9.65 -22.38
N GLY A 160 23.77 -9.82 -22.98
CA GLY A 160 24.49 -8.72 -23.64
C GLY A 160 25.01 -7.65 -22.68
N CYS A 161 25.16 -7.97 -21.36
CA CYS A 161 25.52 -7.00 -20.34
C CYS A 161 27.04 -7.02 -20.08
N ALA A 162 27.66 -5.84 -20.09
CA ALA A 162 29.10 -5.69 -19.80
C ALA A 162 29.37 -5.54 -18.30
N THR A 163 28.48 -4.91 -17.54
CA THR A 163 28.64 -4.63 -16.10
C THR A 163 27.68 -5.42 -15.22
N VAL A 164 27.89 -5.40 -13.90
CA VAL A 164 26.98 -6.00 -12.92
C VAL A 164 25.68 -5.18 -12.83
N GLU A 165 25.82 -3.88 -12.95
CA GLU A 165 24.69 -2.94 -12.92
C GLU A 165 23.77 -3.19 -14.11
N GLU A 166 24.32 -3.36 -15.32
CA GLU A 166 23.52 -3.67 -16.53
C GLU A 166 22.77 -5.01 -16.39
N VAL A 167 23.39 -6.06 -15.83
CA VAL A 167 22.68 -7.33 -15.64
C VAL A 167 21.60 -7.23 -14.59
N LYS A 168 21.82 -6.44 -13.53
CA LYS A 168 20.78 -6.14 -12.54
C LYS A 168 19.58 -5.48 -13.20
N ALA A 169 19.82 -4.45 -14.01
CA ALA A 169 18.80 -3.76 -14.77
C ALA A 169 18.05 -4.70 -15.75
N ALA A 170 18.79 -5.51 -16.52
CA ALA A 170 18.18 -6.46 -17.44
C ALA A 170 17.27 -7.49 -16.75
N VAL A 171 17.69 -7.99 -15.56
CA VAL A 171 16.88 -8.95 -14.80
C VAL A 171 15.62 -8.32 -14.23
N LEU A 172 15.69 -7.07 -13.78
CA LEU A 172 14.51 -6.33 -13.34
C LEU A 172 13.49 -6.17 -14.47
N ARG A 173 13.96 -5.85 -15.69
CA ARG A 173 13.12 -5.82 -16.90
C ARG A 173 12.49 -7.19 -17.21
N GLU A 174 13.27 -8.28 -17.16
CA GLU A 174 12.78 -9.66 -17.35
C GLU A 174 11.65 -10.03 -16.37
N LYS A 175 11.66 -9.45 -15.17
CA LYS A 175 10.61 -9.65 -14.14
C LYS A 175 9.36 -8.79 -14.34
N GLY A 176 9.30 -8.00 -15.43
CA GLY A 176 8.21 -7.04 -15.63
C GLY A 176 8.39 -5.76 -14.84
N GLY A 177 9.59 -5.53 -14.28
CA GLY A 177 9.98 -4.25 -13.74
C GLY A 177 10.32 -3.32 -14.91
N HIS A 178 9.55 -2.28 -15.09
CA HIS A 178 9.90 -1.21 -16.04
C HIS A 178 11.06 -0.43 -15.44
N ASP A 179 12.27 -0.62 -16.02
CA ASP A 179 13.55 -0.09 -15.50
C ASP A 179 13.68 1.43 -15.60
N ASP A 180 12.85 2.09 -16.41
CA ASP A 180 12.90 3.52 -16.65
C ASP A 180 11.68 4.29 -16.13
N GLU A 181 10.68 3.62 -15.59
CA GLU A 181 9.54 4.30 -14.98
C GLU A 181 9.87 4.72 -13.56
N VAL A 182 10.32 5.92 -13.50
CA VAL A 182 10.55 6.69 -12.27
C VAL A 182 9.19 6.88 -11.58
N TYR A 183 8.82 5.92 -10.72
CA TYR A 183 7.59 6.04 -9.96
C TYR A 183 7.71 7.21 -8.98
N PRO A 184 6.99 8.30 -9.21
CA PRO A 184 7.15 9.50 -8.41
C PRO A 184 6.60 9.27 -7.00
N ARG A 185 7.03 10.08 -6.07
CA ARG A 185 6.37 10.14 -4.76
C ARG A 185 5.26 11.18 -4.81
N TRP A 186 4.04 10.71 -4.71
CA TRP A 186 2.86 11.56 -4.66
C TRP A 186 2.66 12.14 -3.25
N VAL A 187 2.34 13.43 -3.20
CA VAL A 187 2.16 14.21 -1.99
C VAL A 187 0.89 15.03 -2.11
N ARG A 188 -0.09 14.74 -1.28
CA ARG A 188 -1.31 15.54 -1.18
C ARG A 188 -1.12 16.67 -0.18
N VAL A 189 -1.39 17.89 -0.58
CA VAL A 189 -1.50 19.04 0.31
C VAL A 189 -2.82 18.94 1.07
N ASN A 190 -2.77 19.07 2.38
CA ASN A 190 -3.94 18.93 3.23
C ASN A 190 -4.61 20.30 3.46
N THR A 191 -5.64 20.58 2.70
CA THR A 191 -6.34 21.87 2.69
C THR A 191 -7.06 22.21 4.01
N ILE A 192 -7.20 21.24 4.94
CA ILE A 192 -7.65 21.52 6.32
C ILE A 192 -6.61 22.36 7.10
N ARG A 193 -5.32 22.23 6.78
CA ARG A 193 -4.22 22.81 7.57
C ARG A 193 -3.39 23.85 6.83
N THR A 194 -3.46 23.90 5.50
CA THR A 194 -2.59 24.72 4.66
C THR A 194 -3.17 24.86 3.26
N SER A 195 -2.55 25.65 2.40
CA SER A 195 -2.88 25.71 0.98
C SER A 195 -1.70 25.25 0.11
N LEU A 196 -1.96 25.00 -1.17
CA LEU A 196 -0.93 24.66 -2.15
C LEU A 196 0.09 25.79 -2.28
N GLU A 197 -0.35 27.05 -2.29
CA GLU A 197 0.48 28.24 -2.36
C GLU A 197 1.42 28.36 -1.16
N GLU A 198 0.89 28.12 0.07
CA GLU A 198 1.71 28.12 1.29
C GLU A 198 2.77 27.02 1.23
N GLN A 199 2.44 25.84 0.70
CA GLN A 199 3.41 24.75 0.59
C GLN A 199 4.48 25.04 -0.49
N PHE A 200 4.14 25.72 -1.57
CA PHE A 200 5.13 26.21 -2.53
C PHE A 200 6.03 27.28 -1.94
N ALA A 201 5.51 28.14 -1.08
CA ALA A 201 6.31 29.15 -0.40
C ALA A 201 7.20 28.59 0.73
N THR A 202 6.92 27.37 1.21
CA THR A 202 7.62 26.77 2.38
C THR A 202 8.29 25.45 2.04
N THR A 203 7.55 24.33 2.05
CA THR A 203 8.08 22.96 1.88
C THR A 203 8.72 22.75 0.51
N PHE A 204 8.13 23.30 -0.54
CA PHE A 204 8.60 23.18 -1.91
C PHE A 204 9.33 24.44 -2.43
N ALA A 205 9.66 25.41 -1.55
CA ALA A 205 10.29 26.68 -1.94
C ALA A 205 11.61 26.51 -2.74
N ALA A 206 12.34 25.41 -2.49
CA ALA A 206 13.58 25.08 -3.19
C ALA A 206 13.38 24.15 -4.40
N TYR A 207 12.13 23.85 -4.77
CA TYR A 207 11.81 22.93 -5.88
C TYR A 207 11.47 23.71 -7.14
N GLU A 208 11.98 23.26 -8.29
CA GLU A 208 11.61 23.73 -9.62
C GLU A 208 10.30 23.05 -10.05
N VAL A 209 9.32 23.84 -10.50
CA VAL A 209 8.07 23.29 -11.04
C VAL A 209 8.31 22.81 -12.47
N VAL A 210 8.05 21.54 -12.73
CA VAL A 210 8.21 20.91 -14.05
C VAL A 210 6.86 20.63 -14.71
N LYS A 211 6.88 20.40 -16.03
CA LYS A 211 5.68 20.23 -16.85
C LYS A 211 5.28 18.78 -17.05
N SER A 212 6.19 17.84 -16.81
CA SER A 212 5.92 16.41 -16.99
C SER A 212 6.55 15.56 -15.88
N LEU A 213 5.97 14.39 -15.63
CA LEU A 213 6.52 13.41 -14.66
C LEU A 213 7.90 12.90 -15.09
N ALA A 214 8.18 12.83 -16.40
CA ALA A 214 9.46 12.36 -16.92
C ALA A 214 10.64 13.26 -16.51
N GLU A 215 10.38 14.51 -16.14
CA GLU A 215 11.39 15.45 -15.66
C GLU A 215 11.76 15.24 -14.17
N LEU A 216 11.05 14.37 -13.44
CA LEU A 216 11.32 14.08 -12.03
C LEU A 216 12.49 13.10 -11.85
N GLU A 217 13.69 13.56 -12.13
CA GLU A 217 14.92 12.77 -11.98
C GLU A 217 15.19 12.46 -10.49
N THR A 218 15.69 11.26 -10.22
CA THR A 218 16.09 10.85 -8.87
C THR A 218 17.08 11.84 -8.25
N ASN A 219 16.86 12.21 -6.99
CA ASN A 219 17.64 13.21 -6.23
C ASN A 219 17.59 14.66 -6.77
N SER A 220 16.76 14.99 -7.76
CA SER A 220 16.51 16.38 -8.14
C SER A 220 15.57 17.07 -7.11
N LYS A 221 15.56 18.40 -7.13
CA LYS A 221 14.55 19.20 -6.42
C LYS A 221 13.54 19.73 -7.43
N ARG A 222 12.71 18.84 -7.95
CA ARG A 222 11.67 19.14 -8.92
C ARG A 222 10.31 18.69 -8.40
N VAL A 223 9.29 19.42 -8.78
CA VAL A 223 7.90 19.13 -8.37
C VAL A 223 6.98 19.30 -9.57
N PHE A 224 6.10 18.33 -9.75
CA PHE A 224 5.05 18.35 -10.77
C PHE A 224 3.69 18.53 -10.10
N VAL A 225 2.89 19.45 -10.62
CA VAL A 225 1.50 19.66 -10.15
C VAL A 225 0.57 18.75 -10.93
N ASP A 226 -0.24 17.98 -10.26
CA ASP A 226 -1.15 17.04 -10.92
C ASP A 226 -2.30 17.77 -11.64
N PRO A 227 -2.58 17.45 -12.92
CA PRO A 227 -3.67 18.08 -13.65
C PRO A 227 -5.04 17.46 -13.41
N HIS A 228 -5.12 16.31 -12.72
CA HIS A 228 -6.35 15.55 -12.55
C HIS A 228 -6.94 15.69 -11.14
N VAL A 229 -6.10 15.71 -10.12
CA VAL A 229 -6.53 15.81 -8.72
C VAL A 229 -6.03 17.13 -8.14
N PRO A 230 -6.89 18.00 -7.62
CA PRO A 230 -6.47 19.25 -7.00
C PRO A 230 -5.60 18.99 -5.77
N ASP A 231 -4.73 19.95 -5.45
CA ASP A 231 -3.85 19.92 -4.27
C ASP A 231 -2.93 18.68 -4.19
N LEU A 232 -2.65 18.06 -5.33
CA LEU A 232 -1.76 16.91 -5.44
C LEU A 232 -0.51 17.29 -6.25
N VAL A 233 0.66 16.93 -5.71
CA VAL A 233 1.94 17.13 -6.39
C VAL A 233 2.74 15.83 -6.42
N ALA A 234 3.60 15.69 -7.41
CA ALA A 234 4.59 14.61 -7.50
C ALA A 234 6.00 15.17 -7.32
N VAL A 235 6.83 14.42 -6.61
CA VAL A 235 8.25 14.71 -6.43
C VAL A 235 9.09 13.49 -6.80
N PRO A 236 10.42 13.63 -6.98
CA PRO A 236 11.30 12.52 -7.34
C PRO A 236 11.13 11.30 -6.45
N PRO A 237 11.29 10.09 -7.01
CA PRO A 237 11.21 8.85 -6.26
C PRO A 237 12.24 8.82 -5.12
N GLY A 238 11.87 8.20 -4.01
CA GLY A 238 12.73 8.09 -2.85
C GLY A 238 12.87 9.36 -2.02
N THR A 239 12.24 10.50 -2.39
CA THR A 239 12.23 11.71 -1.56
C THR A 239 11.68 11.39 -0.16
N ASP A 240 12.45 11.69 0.89
CA ASP A 240 12.09 11.40 2.28
C ASP A 240 11.57 12.66 3.00
N PHE A 241 10.31 12.62 3.37
CA PHE A 241 9.66 13.67 4.16
C PHE A 241 9.56 13.34 5.65
N SER A 242 10.13 12.25 6.13
CA SER A 242 9.98 11.80 7.53
C SER A 242 10.49 12.81 8.56
N THR A 243 11.44 13.65 8.18
CA THR A 243 12.00 14.74 9.01
C THR A 243 11.30 16.07 8.81
N GLU A 244 10.54 16.25 7.73
CA GLU A 244 9.90 17.50 7.38
C GLU A 244 8.77 17.87 8.37
N SER A 245 8.74 19.14 8.78
CA SER A 245 7.72 19.63 9.70
C SER A 245 6.32 19.58 9.10
N ALA A 246 6.17 19.85 7.81
CA ALA A 246 4.90 19.80 7.08
C ALA A 246 4.29 18.39 7.08
N TYR A 247 5.12 17.35 6.94
CA TYR A 247 4.67 15.95 7.02
C TYR A 247 4.26 15.56 8.46
N ARG A 248 5.10 15.92 9.44
CA ARG A 248 4.83 15.60 10.85
C ARG A 248 3.61 16.31 11.41
N SER A 249 3.33 17.52 10.94
CA SER A 249 2.16 18.32 11.33
C SER A 249 0.91 18.01 10.51
N GLY A 250 0.98 17.11 9.52
CA GLY A 250 -0.14 16.74 8.66
C GLY A 250 -0.56 17.82 7.66
N ARG A 251 0.30 18.81 7.35
CA ARG A 251 0.08 19.77 6.26
C ARG A 251 0.25 19.11 4.90
N ILE A 252 1.15 18.14 4.79
CA ILE A 252 1.26 17.27 3.63
C ILE A 252 1.06 15.81 4.04
N ILE A 253 0.44 15.03 3.16
CA ILE A 253 0.14 13.62 3.36
C ILE A 253 0.70 12.83 2.17
N LEU A 254 1.47 11.78 2.45
CA LEU A 254 1.94 10.89 1.40
C LEU A 254 0.80 9.96 0.99
N GLN A 255 0.28 10.16 -0.21
CA GLN A 255 -0.84 9.40 -0.75
C GLN A 255 -0.65 9.23 -2.25
N ASP A 256 -0.78 8.01 -2.74
CA ASP A 256 -0.74 7.72 -4.17
C ASP A 256 -1.88 8.45 -4.90
N LYS A 257 -1.62 8.94 -6.13
CA LYS A 257 -2.59 9.66 -6.94
C LYS A 257 -3.87 8.85 -7.15
N ALA A 258 -3.76 7.59 -7.53
CA ALA A 258 -4.91 6.72 -7.74
C ALA A 258 -5.74 6.53 -6.45
N SER A 259 -5.08 6.52 -5.28
CA SER A 259 -5.76 6.45 -3.97
C SER A 259 -6.50 7.76 -3.60
N CYS A 260 -6.29 8.85 -4.33
CA CYS A 260 -7.08 10.08 -4.19
C CYS A 260 -8.43 10.01 -4.92
N PHE A 261 -8.52 9.20 -5.98
CA PHE A 261 -9.71 9.14 -6.83
C PHE A 261 -11.01 8.83 -6.10
N PRO A 262 -11.09 7.86 -5.16
CA PRO A 262 -12.36 7.52 -4.51
C PRO A 262 -12.99 8.70 -3.74
N ALA A 263 -12.21 9.43 -2.97
CA ALA A 263 -12.69 10.59 -2.24
C ALA A 263 -13.03 11.75 -3.19
N TYR A 264 -12.22 11.96 -4.24
CA TYR A 264 -12.45 12.99 -5.23
C TYR A 264 -13.67 12.69 -6.10
N LEU A 265 -13.90 11.42 -6.48
CA LEU A 265 -15.10 10.97 -7.20
C LEU A 265 -16.36 11.14 -6.34
N LEU A 266 -16.28 10.90 -5.03
CA LEU A 266 -17.41 11.02 -4.13
C LEU A 266 -17.80 12.48 -3.85
N ALA A 267 -16.81 13.34 -3.55
CA ALA A 267 -17.05 14.68 -3.00
C ALA A 267 -16.31 15.81 -3.75
N GLY A 268 -15.65 15.52 -4.88
CA GLY A 268 -14.85 16.52 -5.59
C GLY A 268 -15.65 17.71 -6.14
N GLU A 269 -16.79 17.48 -6.73
CA GLU A 269 -17.68 18.51 -7.32
C GLU A 269 -19.14 18.35 -6.90
N TRP A 270 -19.49 17.28 -6.23
CA TRP A 270 -20.80 17.04 -5.68
C TRP A 270 -20.91 17.64 -4.28
N ASP A 271 -21.94 18.44 -4.05
CA ASP A 271 -22.24 18.94 -2.72
C ASP A 271 -22.91 17.86 -1.89
N VAL A 272 -22.17 17.33 -0.93
CA VAL A 272 -22.65 16.25 -0.06
C VAL A 272 -23.41 16.88 1.10
N ASP A 273 -24.71 16.94 1.01
CA ASP A 273 -25.65 17.56 1.96
C ASP A 273 -26.05 16.66 3.13
N GLY A 274 -25.31 15.65 3.46
CA GLY A 274 -25.60 14.70 4.54
C GLY A 274 -24.36 14.09 5.16
N ASP A 275 -24.57 13.09 5.99
CA ASP A 275 -23.49 12.30 6.58
C ASP A 275 -22.81 11.43 5.51
N VAL A 276 -21.51 11.21 5.67
CA VAL A 276 -20.75 10.27 4.82
C VAL A 276 -20.14 9.18 5.68
N VAL A 277 -20.27 7.94 5.22
CA VAL A 277 -19.64 6.77 5.86
C VAL A 277 -18.44 6.31 5.04
N ASP A 278 -17.28 6.17 5.68
CA ASP A 278 -16.13 5.42 5.16
C ASP A 278 -16.12 4.03 5.82
N GLY A 279 -16.59 3.02 5.09
CA GLY A 279 -16.84 1.68 5.62
C GLY A 279 -15.58 0.83 5.82
N CYS A 280 -14.45 1.19 5.18
CA CYS A 280 -13.18 0.45 5.21
C CYS A 280 -11.99 1.42 5.37
N ALA A 281 -12.07 2.31 6.35
CA ALA A 281 -11.35 3.57 6.42
C ALA A 281 -9.83 3.47 6.63
N ALA A 282 -9.34 2.43 7.30
CA ALA A 282 -7.91 2.38 7.67
C ALA A 282 -6.99 2.12 6.47
N PRO A 283 -5.88 2.87 6.35
CA PRO A 283 -5.21 3.69 7.38
C PRO A 283 -5.69 5.14 7.56
N GLY A 284 -6.65 5.65 6.74
CA GLY A 284 -7.23 6.97 6.89
C GLY A 284 -6.87 7.98 5.78
N ASN A 285 -6.13 7.58 4.75
CA ASN A 285 -5.74 8.46 3.65
C ASN A 285 -6.96 8.97 2.87
N LYS A 286 -7.90 8.08 2.50
CA LYS A 286 -9.13 8.43 1.79
C LYS A 286 -10.08 9.22 2.66
N THR A 287 -10.25 8.82 3.92
CA THR A 287 -11.05 9.52 4.94
C THR A 287 -10.59 10.96 5.14
N THR A 288 -9.28 11.18 5.31
CA THR A 288 -8.73 12.54 5.49
C THR A 288 -8.75 13.36 4.20
N HIS A 289 -8.73 12.73 3.03
CA HIS A 289 -8.93 13.41 1.76
C HIS A 289 -10.38 13.86 1.60
N LEU A 290 -11.32 12.97 1.91
CA LEU A 290 -12.76 13.32 1.92
C LEU A 290 -13.04 14.51 2.86
N ALA A 291 -12.46 14.51 4.06
CA ALA A 291 -12.60 15.62 5.01
C ALA A 291 -12.01 16.94 4.47
N ALA A 292 -10.87 16.87 3.78
CA ALA A 292 -10.25 18.03 3.15
C ALA A 292 -11.10 18.60 2.01
N LEU A 293 -11.67 17.77 1.17
CA LEU A 293 -12.56 18.19 0.06
C LEU A 293 -13.84 18.85 0.56
N ARG A 294 -14.44 18.32 1.64
CA ARG A 294 -15.65 18.90 2.25
C ARG A 294 -15.36 20.21 2.97
N GLY A 295 -14.22 20.33 3.67
CA GLY A 295 -13.84 21.54 4.41
C GLY A 295 -13.40 22.71 3.53
N SER A 296 -12.95 22.43 2.30
CA SER A 296 -12.47 23.47 1.37
C SER A 296 -13.57 24.29 0.71
N ARG A 297 -14.81 23.80 0.69
CA ARG A 297 -15.88 24.39 -0.11
C ARG A 297 -16.58 25.57 0.53
N ASP A 298 -16.65 25.66 1.84
CA ASP A 298 -17.66 26.53 2.43
C ASP A 298 -17.17 27.59 3.41
N GLY A 299 -15.97 27.57 3.91
CA GLY A 299 -15.62 28.54 4.98
C GLY A 299 -16.65 28.61 6.13
N SER A 300 -17.81 27.99 6.01
CA SER A 300 -18.88 27.86 6.98
C SER A 300 -18.85 26.44 7.58
N ARG A 301 -18.49 26.34 8.84
CA ARG A 301 -18.53 25.09 9.60
C ARG A 301 -19.95 24.63 9.98
N ASP A 302 -20.98 25.29 9.50
CA ASP A 302 -22.35 25.15 10.02
C ASP A 302 -23.33 24.36 9.15
N GLY A 303 -22.91 23.65 8.10
CA GLY A 303 -23.86 22.94 7.22
C GLY A 303 -23.47 21.54 6.74
N GLY A 304 -22.24 21.13 6.89
CA GLY A 304 -21.79 19.82 6.40
C GLY A 304 -22.11 18.68 7.37
N GLY A 305 -22.78 17.61 6.91
CA GLY A 305 -23.00 16.39 7.68
C GLY A 305 -21.69 15.76 8.20
N ARG A 306 -21.82 14.84 9.12
CA ARG A 306 -20.70 14.15 9.79
C ARG A 306 -19.95 13.22 8.81
N ILE A 307 -18.66 13.02 9.05
CA ILE A 307 -17.91 11.91 8.46
C ILE A 307 -17.79 10.81 9.53
N ILE A 308 -18.28 9.62 9.23
CA ILE A 308 -18.24 8.45 10.10
C ILE A 308 -17.29 7.43 9.47
N ALA A 309 -16.20 7.11 10.13
CA ALA A 309 -15.19 6.19 9.61
C ALA A 309 -15.07 4.95 10.47
N MET A 310 -14.93 3.77 9.86
CA MET A 310 -14.79 2.52 10.57
C MET A 310 -13.82 1.55 9.90
N ASP A 311 -13.28 0.63 10.69
CA ASP A 311 -12.48 -0.50 10.22
C ASP A 311 -12.65 -1.66 11.20
N ALA A 312 -12.95 -2.85 10.68
CA ALA A 312 -13.20 -4.06 11.48
C ALA A 312 -11.99 -4.47 12.34
N SER A 313 -10.77 -4.04 11.98
CA SER A 313 -9.55 -4.34 12.73
C SER A 313 -9.27 -3.27 13.79
N PRO A 314 -9.31 -3.59 15.10
CA PRO A 314 -8.97 -2.63 16.15
C PRO A 314 -7.54 -2.09 16.06
N ALA A 315 -6.61 -2.90 15.53
CA ALA A 315 -5.22 -2.47 15.32
C ALA A 315 -5.11 -1.44 14.18
N ARG A 316 -5.85 -1.62 13.09
CA ARG A 316 -5.91 -0.67 11.97
C ARG A 316 -6.66 0.61 12.38
N SER A 317 -7.70 0.50 13.19
CA SER A 317 -8.44 1.65 13.72
C SER A 317 -7.56 2.60 14.55
N LYS A 318 -6.53 2.10 15.24
CA LYS A 318 -5.53 2.95 15.92
C LYS A 318 -4.71 3.78 14.92
N THR A 319 -4.40 3.21 13.77
CA THR A 319 -3.67 3.92 12.70
C THR A 319 -4.57 4.99 12.06
N LEU A 320 -5.83 4.65 11.81
CA LEU A 320 -6.86 5.58 11.35
C LEU A 320 -6.99 6.78 12.30
N ALA A 321 -7.16 6.54 13.60
CA ALA A 321 -7.29 7.59 14.61
C ALA A 321 -6.05 8.52 14.63
N LYS A 322 -4.84 7.96 14.52
CA LYS A 322 -3.61 8.74 14.44
C LYS A 322 -3.55 9.59 13.17
N MET A 323 -3.94 9.04 12.02
CA MET A 323 -3.96 9.75 10.74
C MET A 323 -4.95 10.92 10.77
N VAL A 324 -6.18 10.66 11.23
CA VAL A 324 -7.24 11.67 11.38
C VAL A 324 -6.79 12.81 12.29
N ALA A 325 -6.25 12.50 13.48
CA ALA A 325 -5.73 13.49 14.41
C ALA A 325 -4.57 14.31 13.81
N THR A 326 -3.63 13.67 13.12
CA THR A 326 -2.50 14.34 12.46
C THR A 326 -3.00 15.27 11.36
N ALA A 327 -3.95 14.84 10.55
CA ALA A 327 -4.56 15.64 9.49
C ALA A 327 -5.42 16.79 10.03
N GLY A 328 -5.87 16.73 11.28
CA GLY A 328 -6.81 17.70 11.87
C GLY A 328 -8.22 17.60 11.31
N ALA A 329 -8.57 16.42 10.79
CA ALA A 329 -9.88 16.16 10.24
C ALA A 329 -10.91 15.90 11.35
N ASP A 330 -12.13 16.44 11.19
CA ASP A 330 -13.26 16.15 12.07
C ASP A 330 -13.97 14.88 11.56
N VAL A 331 -13.75 13.77 12.24
CA VAL A 331 -14.23 12.44 11.84
C VAL A 331 -14.64 11.64 13.06
N SER A 332 -15.86 11.12 13.07
CA SER A 332 -16.37 10.18 14.08
C SER A 332 -15.84 8.77 13.78
N ILE A 333 -14.99 8.21 14.65
CA ILE A 333 -14.37 6.90 14.41
C ILE A 333 -15.06 5.81 15.22
N LEU A 334 -15.62 4.80 14.54
CA LEU A 334 -16.16 3.57 15.11
C LEU A 334 -15.09 2.47 15.05
N ALA A 335 -14.21 2.44 16.05
CA ALA A 335 -13.07 1.54 16.07
C ALA A 335 -13.46 0.07 16.27
N GLY A 336 -12.95 -0.83 15.41
CA GLY A 336 -13.26 -2.27 15.46
C GLY A 336 -14.67 -2.62 14.99
N GLN A 337 -15.37 -1.67 14.37
CA GLN A 337 -16.71 -1.90 13.81
C GLN A 337 -16.59 -2.49 12.41
N ASP A 338 -17.24 -3.62 12.20
CA ASP A 338 -17.44 -4.21 10.87
C ASP A 338 -18.60 -3.48 10.16
N PHE A 339 -18.35 -3.01 8.94
CA PHE A 339 -19.32 -2.31 8.12
C PHE A 339 -20.55 -3.19 7.83
N LEU A 340 -20.36 -4.47 7.52
CA LEU A 340 -21.45 -5.42 7.26
C LEU A 340 -22.32 -5.74 8.49
N ALA A 341 -21.86 -5.41 9.69
CA ALA A 341 -22.62 -5.59 10.93
C ALA A 341 -23.47 -4.36 11.31
N LEU A 342 -23.44 -3.30 10.50
CA LEU A 342 -24.32 -2.15 10.70
C LEU A 342 -25.75 -2.50 10.26
N ASP A 343 -26.72 -1.92 10.95
CA ASP A 343 -28.09 -1.87 10.45
C ASP A 343 -28.27 -0.56 9.65
N PRO A 344 -28.49 -0.60 8.33
CA PRO A 344 -28.71 0.58 7.51
C PRO A 344 -29.95 1.39 7.94
N LEU A 345 -30.90 0.76 8.65
CA LEU A 345 -32.12 1.40 9.16
C LEU A 345 -31.92 2.04 10.55
N ASP A 346 -30.74 1.88 11.17
CA ASP A 346 -30.46 2.51 12.46
C ASP A 346 -30.56 4.04 12.32
N PRO A 347 -31.33 4.73 13.19
CA PRO A 347 -31.49 6.19 13.13
C PRO A 347 -30.20 7.00 13.12
N ARG A 348 -29.11 6.43 13.62
CA ARG A 348 -27.78 7.07 13.57
C ARG A 348 -27.28 7.31 12.15
N PHE A 349 -27.75 6.51 11.19
CA PHE A 349 -27.36 6.55 9.78
C PHE A 349 -28.45 7.08 8.85
N ALA A 350 -29.55 7.60 9.41
CA ALA A 350 -30.69 8.09 8.63
C ALA A 350 -30.32 9.19 7.63
N ASN A 351 -29.28 10.00 7.92
CA ASN A 351 -28.82 11.09 7.07
C ASN A 351 -27.59 10.73 6.23
N VAL A 352 -27.24 9.46 6.08
CA VAL A 352 -26.08 9.03 5.29
C VAL A 352 -26.42 9.11 3.80
N THR A 353 -25.90 10.14 3.12
CA THR A 353 -26.12 10.38 1.69
C THR A 353 -24.95 9.87 0.83
N GLY A 354 -23.74 9.77 1.38
CA GLY A 354 -22.56 9.31 0.68
C GLY A 354 -21.85 8.14 1.39
N LEU A 355 -21.31 7.18 0.63
CA LEU A 355 -20.48 6.11 1.18
C LEU A 355 -19.20 5.94 0.36
N LEU A 356 -18.07 5.77 1.08
CA LEU A 356 -16.75 5.47 0.52
C LEU A 356 -16.35 4.07 0.93
N LEU A 357 -16.07 3.21 -0.05
CA LEU A 357 -15.75 1.80 0.17
C LEU A 357 -14.42 1.46 -0.49
N ASP A 358 -13.42 1.13 0.33
CA ASP A 358 -12.10 0.65 -0.11
C ASP A 358 -11.77 -0.67 0.62
N PRO A 359 -12.52 -1.76 0.34
CA PRO A 359 -12.41 -3.00 1.07
C PRO A 359 -11.09 -3.72 0.83
N SER A 360 -10.81 -4.72 1.64
CA SER A 360 -9.67 -5.61 1.43
C SER A 360 -9.72 -6.26 0.05
N CYS A 361 -8.61 -6.19 -0.68
CA CYS A 361 -8.43 -6.76 -2.02
C CYS A 361 -7.12 -7.56 -2.13
N SER A 362 -6.85 -8.13 -3.28
CA SER A 362 -5.58 -8.84 -3.54
C SER A 362 -4.37 -7.93 -3.38
N GLY A 363 -4.52 -6.64 -3.71
CA GLY A 363 -3.46 -5.65 -3.72
C GLY A 363 -2.45 -5.89 -4.84
N SER A 364 -2.85 -6.57 -5.90
CA SER A 364 -2.00 -6.91 -7.05
C SER A 364 -1.51 -5.70 -7.84
N GLY A 365 -2.16 -4.54 -7.66
CA GLY A 365 -1.77 -3.27 -8.28
C GLY A 365 -0.77 -2.44 -7.46
N ILE A 366 -0.43 -2.85 -6.24
CA ILE A 366 0.49 -2.09 -5.40
C ILE A 366 1.92 -2.30 -5.89
N ILE A 367 2.55 -1.24 -6.39
CA ILE A 367 3.95 -1.26 -6.81
C ILE A 367 4.84 -1.46 -5.59
N GLY A 368 5.80 -2.40 -5.71
CA GLY A 368 6.70 -2.73 -4.60
C GLY A 368 6.03 -3.48 -3.46
N ARG A 369 4.84 -4.06 -3.69
CA ARG A 369 4.25 -4.99 -2.72
C ARG A 369 5.11 -6.24 -2.63
N ASP A 370 5.43 -6.58 -1.39
CA ASP A 370 6.24 -7.75 -1.04
C ASP A 370 5.45 -9.07 -1.10
N ASP A 371 4.71 -9.33 -2.16
CA ASP A 371 4.24 -10.69 -2.46
C ASP A 371 5.44 -11.46 -3.01
N VAL A 372 6.26 -11.96 -2.08
CA VAL A 372 7.51 -12.64 -2.38
C VAL A 372 7.19 -14.05 -2.85
N GLU A 373 6.83 -14.19 -4.11
CA GLU A 373 6.91 -15.48 -4.79
C GLU A 373 8.32 -15.62 -5.36
N LEU A 374 9.19 -16.32 -4.62
CA LEU A 374 10.56 -16.58 -5.07
C LEU A 374 10.57 -17.63 -6.16
N VAL A 375 11.25 -17.34 -7.25
CA VAL A 375 11.64 -18.35 -8.23
C VAL A 375 12.75 -19.19 -7.63
N LEU A 376 12.39 -20.37 -7.11
CA LEU A 376 13.32 -21.26 -6.44
C LEU A 376 14.12 -22.10 -7.45
N PRO A 377 15.42 -22.33 -7.21
CA PRO A 377 16.22 -23.26 -8.01
C PRO A 377 15.75 -24.70 -7.81
N GLU A 378 15.73 -25.49 -8.90
CA GLU A 378 15.30 -26.88 -8.89
C GLU A 378 16.51 -27.84 -8.93
N PRO A 379 16.53 -28.90 -8.09
CA PRO A 379 17.50 -29.97 -8.20
C PRO A 379 17.37 -30.69 -9.54
N ARG A 380 18.49 -31.09 -10.13
CA ARG A 380 18.57 -31.75 -11.45
C ARG A 380 17.70 -33.01 -11.59
N SER A 381 17.44 -33.71 -10.48
CA SER A 381 16.59 -34.90 -10.42
C SER A 381 15.11 -34.65 -10.71
N LYS A 382 14.64 -33.40 -10.64
CA LYS A 382 13.23 -33.02 -10.89
C LYS A 382 13.02 -32.35 -12.25
N ARG A 383 14.07 -32.11 -13.04
CA ARG A 383 13.94 -31.44 -14.35
C ARG A 383 13.37 -32.39 -15.39
N LYS A 384 12.08 -32.26 -15.69
CA LYS A 384 11.52 -32.77 -16.94
C LYS A 384 12.03 -31.90 -18.11
N ARG A 385 12.60 -32.53 -19.14
CA ARG A 385 13.04 -31.88 -20.38
C ARG A 385 11.80 -31.41 -21.15
N THR A 386 11.40 -30.19 -20.95
CA THR A 386 10.51 -29.48 -21.89
C THR A 386 10.96 -28.03 -21.99
N PRO A 387 11.30 -27.55 -23.20
CA PRO A 387 11.53 -26.15 -23.44
C PRO A 387 10.18 -25.52 -23.82
N SER A 388 9.52 -24.87 -22.89
CA SER A 388 8.49 -23.89 -23.20
C SER A 388 8.44 -22.91 -22.05
N VAL A 389 8.78 -21.66 -22.35
CA VAL A 389 8.42 -20.50 -21.55
C VAL A 389 6.90 -20.36 -21.71
N GLN A 390 6.18 -21.01 -20.80
CA GLN A 390 4.79 -20.68 -20.55
C GLN A 390 4.76 -19.93 -19.21
N PRO A 391 3.97 -18.84 -19.08
CA PRO A 391 3.73 -18.25 -17.78
C PRO A 391 3.24 -19.34 -16.84
N ALA A 392 3.77 -19.38 -15.63
CA ALA A 392 3.39 -20.36 -14.62
C ALA A 392 1.86 -20.34 -14.45
N PRO A 393 1.17 -21.50 -14.47
CA PRO A 393 -0.24 -21.53 -14.20
C PRO A 393 -0.48 -20.98 -12.79
N SER A 394 -1.46 -20.09 -12.66
CA SER A 394 -1.94 -19.58 -11.39
C SER A 394 -2.11 -20.75 -10.40
N THR A 395 -1.51 -20.62 -9.24
CA THR A 395 -1.63 -21.67 -8.20
C THR A 395 -3.11 -21.79 -7.82
N PRO A 396 -3.71 -22.98 -7.77
CA PRO A 396 -5.15 -23.17 -7.49
C PRO A 396 -5.65 -22.42 -6.24
N GLY A 397 -4.79 -22.17 -5.26
CA GLY A 397 -5.12 -21.41 -4.05
C GLY A 397 -5.26 -19.88 -4.26
N ASN A 398 -4.75 -19.34 -5.37
CA ASN A 398 -4.85 -17.90 -5.63
C ASN A 398 -6.21 -17.54 -6.24
N GLU A 399 -6.74 -18.36 -7.14
CA GLU A 399 -8.08 -18.16 -7.74
C GLU A 399 -9.20 -18.27 -6.69
N GLU A 400 -9.11 -19.26 -5.79
CA GLU A 400 -10.08 -19.39 -4.70
C GLU A 400 -10.03 -18.18 -3.75
N ARG A 401 -8.82 -17.62 -3.47
CA ARG A 401 -8.66 -16.43 -2.67
C ARG A 401 -9.26 -15.21 -3.35
N LEU A 402 -9.03 -15.01 -4.64
CA LEU A 402 -9.61 -13.91 -5.43
C LEU A 402 -11.14 -13.98 -5.45
N THR A 403 -11.70 -15.17 -5.64
CA THR A 403 -13.15 -15.39 -5.60
C THR A 403 -13.75 -15.04 -4.23
N LYS A 404 -13.11 -15.43 -3.13
CA LYS A 404 -13.56 -15.08 -1.77
C LYS A 404 -13.53 -13.57 -1.52
N LEU A 405 -12.48 -12.89 -1.97
CA LEU A 405 -12.36 -11.43 -1.85
C LEU A 405 -13.43 -10.72 -2.67
N SER A 406 -13.61 -11.14 -3.91
CA SER A 406 -14.61 -10.59 -4.83
C SER A 406 -16.04 -10.75 -4.30
N ASN A 407 -16.38 -11.90 -3.70
CA ASN A 407 -17.68 -12.10 -3.07
C ASN A 407 -17.89 -11.17 -1.86
N LEU A 408 -16.87 -11.03 -1.00
CA LEU A 408 -16.93 -10.09 0.12
C LEU A 408 -17.12 -8.63 -0.36
N GLN A 409 -16.39 -8.24 -1.40
CA GLN A 409 -16.48 -6.90 -2.00
C GLN A 409 -17.88 -6.64 -2.56
N THR A 410 -18.49 -7.61 -3.25
CA THR A 410 -19.87 -7.52 -3.73
C THR A 410 -20.85 -7.28 -2.57
N HIS A 411 -20.78 -8.07 -1.51
CA HIS A 411 -21.65 -7.92 -0.34
C HIS A 411 -21.48 -6.55 0.36
N ILE A 412 -20.25 -6.02 0.42
CA ILE A 412 -19.99 -4.70 1.00
C ILE A 412 -20.68 -3.60 0.19
N VAL A 413 -20.61 -3.68 -1.16
CA VAL A 413 -21.27 -2.69 -2.00
C VAL A 413 -22.80 -2.83 -1.93
N GLU A 414 -23.36 -4.06 -2.03
CA GLU A 414 -24.79 -4.31 -1.88
C GLU A 414 -25.33 -3.80 -0.54
N HIS A 415 -24.57 -4.02 0.54
CA HIS A 415 -24.92 -3.49 1.85
C HIS A 415 -24.97 -1.95 1.86
N ALA A 416 -24.02 -1.29 1.20
CA ALA A 416 -24.04 0.17 1.08
C ALA A 416 -25.23 0.69 0.27
N LEU A 417 -25.65 -0.03 -0.79
CA LEU A 417 -26.85 0.31 -1.57
C LEU A 417 -28.12 0.30 -0.72
N SER A 418 -28.15 -0.40 0.40
CA SER A 418 -29.33 -0.54 1.26
C SER A 418 -29.56 0.66 2.21
N PHE A 419 -28.61 1.58 2.36
CA PHE A 419 -28.79 2.78 3.20
C PHE A 419 -29.90 3.68 2.64
N PRO A 420 -30.94 4.02 3.42
CA PRO A 420 -32.15 4.68 2.91
C PRO A 420 -31.89 5.99 2.20
N ALA A 421 -31.09 6.87 2.78
CA ALA A 421 -30.79 8.21 2.25
C ALA A 421 -29.59 8.24 1.30
N ALA A 422 -28.92 7.09 1.05
CA ALA A 422 -27.73 7.06 0.19
C ALA A 422 -28.07 7.48 -1.24
N LYS A 423 -27.30 8.44 -1.76
CA LYS A 423 -27.41 9.00 -3.12
C LYS A 423 -26.18 8.68 -3.96
N ARG A 424 -25.00 8.60 -3.35
CA ARG A 424 -23.74 8.35 -4.05
C ARG A 424 -22.81 7.44 -3.25
N ILE A 425 -22.21 6.46 -3.92
CA ILE A 425 -21.30 5.49 -3.33
C ILE A 425 -20.07 5.38 -4.22
N THR A 426 -18.88 5.34 -3.64
CA THR A 426 -17.66 4.98 -4.37
C THR A 426 -17.12 3.64 -3.88
N TYR A 427 -16.76 2.80 -4.83
CA TYR A 427 -16.08 1.53 -4.61
C TYR A 427 -14.71 1.55 -5.26
N SER A 428 -13.68 1.11 -4.55
CA SER A 428 -12.32 1.10 -5.06
C SER A 428 -11.52 -0.12 -4.60
N THR A 429 -10.53 -0.50 -5.40
CA THR A 429 -9.53 -1.52 -5.06
C THR A 429 -8.14 -1.13 -5.54
N CYS A 430 -7.11 -1.62 -4.86
CA CYS A 430 -5.74 -1.61 -5.37
C CYS A 430 -5.41 -2.93 -6.10
N SER A 431 -6.33 -3.44 -6.91
CA SER A 431 -6.19 -4.66 -7.70
C SER A 431 -6.21 -4.38 -9.19
N VAL A 432 -5.47 -5.16 -9.96
CA VAL A 432 -5.54 -5.18 -11.44
C VAL A 432 -6.50 -6.27 -11.95
N HIS A 433 -7.00 -7.15 -11.09
CA HIS A 433 -7.85 -8.27 -11.49
C HIS A 433 -9.28 -7.83 -11.76
N GLU A 434 -9.81 -8.19 -12.93
CA GLU A 434 -11.19 -7.92 -13.33
C GLU A 434 -12.21 -8.49 -12.34
N ILE A 435 -11.94 -9.68 -11.79
CA ILE A 435 -12.82 -10.37 -10.83
C ILE A 435 -13.09 -9.54 -9.55
N GLU A 436 -12.15 -8.69 -9.13
CA GLU A 436 -12.30 -7.79 -7.98
C GLU A 436 -12.80 -6.39 -8.36
N ASN A 437 -12.97 -6.10 -9.64
CA ASN A 437 -13.24 -4.79 -10.20
C ASN A 437 -14.55 -4.81 -11.01
N GLU A 438 -14.50 -4.84 -12.33
CA GLU A 438 -15.69 -4.80 -13.20
C GLU A 438 -16.65 -5.96 -12.96
N ALA A 439 -16.17 -7.14 -12.63
CA ALA A 439 -17.04 -8.28 -12.31
C ALA A 439 -17.81 -8.05 -10.98
N VAL A 440 -17.26 -7.30 -10.03
CA VAL A 440 -18.01 -6.85 -8.84
C VAL A 440 -19.09 -5.87 -9.26
N VAL A 441 -18.77 -4.86 -10.08
CA VAL A 441 -19.74 -3.88 -10.60
C VAL A 441 -20.90 -4.57 -11.31
N ALA A 442 -20.59 -5.50 -12.22
CA ALA A 442 -21.59 -6.25 -12.96
C ALA A 442 -22.53 -7.06 -12.05
N ARG A 443 -22.01 -7.69 -11.00
CA ARG A 443 -22.83 -8.43 -10.02
C ARG A 443 -23.71 -7.49 -9.19
N VAL A 444 -23.14 -6.37 -8.73
CA VAL A 444 -23.88 -5.35 -7.98
C VAL A 444 -25.04 -4.78 -8.80
N LEU A 445 -24.82 -4.42 -10.06
CA LEU A 445 -25.89 -3.88 -10.93
C LEU A 445 -26.99 -4.90 -11.23
N ARG A 446 -26.67 -6.20 -11.20
CA ARG A 446 -27.67 -7.30 -11.38
C ARG A 446 -28.38 -7.65 -10.08
N SER A 447 -28.00 -7.10 -8.95
CA SER A 447 -28.63 -7.40 -7.66
C SER A 447 -30.04 -6.81 -7.55
N ASP A 448 -30.92 -7.49 -6.80
CA ASP A 448 -32.28 -7.02 -6.57
C ASP A 448 -32.29 -5.63 -5.94
N ILE A 449 -31.38 -5.34 -5.00
CA ILE A 449 -31.30 -4.04 -4.32
C ILE A 449 -30.94 -2.91 -5.26
N ALA A 450 -30.06 -3.15 -6.23
CA ALA A 450 -29.69 -2.14 -7.21
C ALA A 450 -30.89 -1.81 -8.14
N GLY A 451 -31.59 -2.85 -8.64
CA GLY A 451 -32.75 -2.68 -9.49
C GLY A 451 -33.93 -2.02 -8.78
N GLN A 452 -34.27 -2.46 -7.55
CA GLN A 452 -35.37 -1.92 -6.76
C GLN A 452 -35.19 -0.44 -6.38
N ARG A 453 -33.94 0.00 -6.23
CA ARG A 453 -33.61 1.35 -5.74
C ARG A 453 -33.03 2.26 -6.81
N GLY A 454 -33.02 1.85 -8.08
CA GLY A 454 -32.61 2.68 -9.21
C GLY A 454 -31.11 3.03 -9.21
N TRP A 455 -30.24 2.15 -8.65
CA TRP A 455 -28.81 2.40 -8.67
C TRP A 455 -28.20 2.11 -10.03
N ARG A 456 -27.35 3.01 -10.49
CA ARG A 456 -26.57 2.89 -11.72
C ARG A 456 -25.11 3.33 -11.51
N VAL A 457 -24.26 3.05 -12.47
CA VAL A 457 -22.90 3.62 -12.50
C VAL A 457 -22.98 5.12 -12.75
N LEU A 458 -22.14 5.87 -12.04
CA LEU A 458 -21.92 7.31 -12.29
C LEU A 458 -21.23 7.48 -13.65
N ARG A 459 -21.91 8.10 -14.61
CA ARG A 459 -21.39 8.27 -15.96
C ARG A 459 -20.15 9.18 -16.00
N CYS A 460 -19.36 9.05 -17.05
CA CYS A 460 -18.13 9.82 -17.22
C CYS A 460 -18.40 11.34 -17.18
N ASP A 461 -19.48 11.82 -17.81
CA ASP A 461 -19.87 13.22 -17.85
C ASP A 461 -20.37 13.79 -16.51
N GLU A 462 -20.72 12.92 -15.55
CA GLU A 462 -21.12 13.27 -14.19
C GLU A 462 -19.96 13.26 -13.17
N GLN A 463 -18.76 12.85 -13.62
CA GLN A 463 -17.55 12.79 -12.77
C GLN A 463 -16.93 14.19 -12.62
N PRO A 464 -16.09 14.41 -11.59
CA PRO A 464 -15.30 15.65 -11.50
C PRO A 464 -14.41 15.87 -12.72
N ASP A 465 -14.23 17.12 -13.12
CA ASP A 465 -13.54 17.51 -14.38
C ASP A 465 -12.16 16.88 -14.55
N GLY A 466 -11.40 16.71 -13.45
CA GLY A 466 -10.13 16.03 -13.50
C GLY A 466 -10.24 14.55 -13.87
N LEU A 467 -11.28 13.87 -13.38
CA LEU A 467 -11.53 12.45 -13.65
C LEU A 467 -12.22 12.22 -15.01
N LYS A 468 -13.01 13.18 -15.52
CA LYS A 468 -13.51 13.14 -16.90
C LYS A 468 -12.38 13.04 -17.91
N ARG A 469 -11.25 13.71 -17.64
CA ARG A 469 -10.05 13.71 -18.51
C ARG A 469 -9.18 12.48 -18.34
N TRP A 470 -9.47 11.60 -17.39
CA TRP A 470 -8.73 10.36 -17.20
C TRP A 470 -9.04 9.40 -18.34
N THR A 471 -8.01 8.93 -19.04
CA THR A 471 -8.18 8.18 -20.29
C THR A 471 -8.35 6.67 -20.12
N SER A 472 -7.87 6.11 -19.02
CA SER A 472 -7.93 4.67 -18.79
C SER A 472 -9.25 4.28 -18.10
N ARG A 473 -10.09 3.56 -18.81
CA ARG A 473 -11.45 3.18 -18.41
C ARG A 473 -11.58 1.69 -18.14
N GLY A 474 -12.74 1.27 -17.63
CA GLY A 474 -13.06 -0.13 -17.38
C GLY A 474 -12.94 -1.01 -18.62
N GLN A 475 -12.63 -2.29 -18.40
CA GLN A 475 -12.46 -3.28 -19.46
C GLN A 475 -13.11 -4.60 -19.02
N SER A 476 -14.23 -4.94 -19.61
CA SER A 476 -14.94 -6.20 -19.37
C SER A 476 -15.98 -6.46 -20.45
N SER A 477 -16.28 -7.72 -20.68
CA SER A 477 -17.40 -8.12 -21.53
C SER A 477 -18.74 -8.21 -20.77
N GLU A 478 -18.74 -8.03 -19.44
CA GLU A 478 -19.92 -8.18 -18.60
C GLU A 478 -20.70 -6.88 -18.38
N LEU A 479 -20.12 -5.73 -18.75
CA LEU A 479 -20.70 -4.41 -18.62
C LEU A 479 -20.95 -3.79 -20.00
N ASN A 480 -21.92 -2.89 -20.10
CA ASN A 480 -22.14 -2.08 -21.30
C ASN A 480 -21.09 -0.96 -21.43
N ALA A 481 -21.08 -0.27 -22.58
CA ALA A 481 -20.08 0.73 -22.86
C ALA A 481 -20.14 1.93 -21.90
N ASP A 482 -21.35 2.38 -21.52
CA ASP A 482 -21.53 3.53 -20.65
C ASP A 482 -21.05 3.22 -19.21
N ASP A 483 -21.33 2.02 -18.70
CA ASP A 483 -20.84 1.56 -17.40
C ASP A 483 -19.31 1.44 -17.39
N LEU A 484 -18.70 0.96 -18.50
CA LEU A 484 -17.25 0.86 -18.63
C LEU A 484 -16.59 2.24 -18.66
N GLU A 485 -17.17 3.21 -19.36
CA GLU A 485 -16.73 4.60 -19.36
C GLU A 485 -16.83 5.24 -17.97
N GLY A 486 -17.81 4.85 -17.16
CA GLY A 486 -17.96 5.28 -15.77
C GLY A 486 -16.90 4.70 -14.83
N CYS A 487 -16.28 3.58 -15.18
CA CYS A 487 -15.21 2.93 -14.41
C CYS A 487 -13.84 3.52 -14.72
N LEU A 488 -13.06 3.84 -13.71
CA LEU A 488 -11.70 4.37 -13.83
C LEU A 488 -10.68 3.27 -13.52
N ARG A 489 -9.73 3.07 -14.42
CA ARG A 489 -8.61 2.14 -14.26
C ARG A 489 -7.29 2.88 -14.15
N CYS A 490 -6.38 2.33 -13.37
CA CYS A 490 -4.98 2.73 -13.34
C CYS A 490 -4.14 1.48 -13.54
N TRP A 491 -3.11 1.59 -14.37
CA TRP A 491 -2.21 0.48 -14.66
C TRP A 491 -0.81 0.79 -14.17
N PRO A 492 -0.12 -0.19 -13.54
CA PRO A 492 1.28 -0.01 -13.20
C PRO A 492 2.09 0.19 -14.47
N GLY A 493 2.96 1.19 -14.48
CA GLY A 493 3.83 1.43 -15.63
C GLY A 493 3.23 2.27 -16.73
N ASP A 494 2.14 2.95 -16.48
CA ASP A 494 1.60 3.95 -17.40
C ASP A 494 2.31 5.32 -17.25
N GLU A 495 2.06 6.23 -18.19
CA GLU A 495 2.63 7.59 -18.20
C GLU A 495 2.19 8.46 -17.01
N HIS A 496 1.21 8.01 -16.24
CA HIS A 496 0.64 8.76 -15.13
C HIS A 496 1.39 8.52 -13.80
N GLY A 497 2.34 7.59 -13.76
CA GLY A 497 3.14 7.27 -12.58
C GLY A 497 2.28 6.82 -11.40
N VAL A 498 1.31 5.93 -11.64
CA VAL A 498 0.38 5.37 -10.65
C VAL A 498 0.51 3.86 -10.55
N GLY A 499 0.14 3.30 -9.40
CA GLY A 499 -0.04 1.86 -9.23
C GLY A 499 -1.31 1.35 -9.90
N GLY A 500 -1.47 0.03 -9.96
CA GLY A 500 -2.71 -0.58 -10.40
C GLY A 500 -3.84 -0.26 -9.42
N PHE A 501 -4.93 0.29 -9.94
CA PHE A 501 -6.07 0.72 -9.14
C PHE A 501 -7.36 0.70 -9.95
N PHE A 502 -8.47 0.55 -9.25
CA PHE A 502 -9.81 0.64 -9.82
C PHE A 502 -10.70 1.50 -8.94
N VAL A 503 -11.53 2.33 -9.55
CA VAL A 503 -12.60 3.04 -8.85
C VAL A 503 -13.82 3.22 -9.73
N VAL A 504 -15.00 3.11 -9.11
CA VAL A 504 -16.30 3.37 -9.73
C VAL A 504 -17.19 4.13 -8.74
N GLY A 505 -18.01 5.01 -9.26
CA GLY A 505 -19.12 5.65 -8.54
C GLY A 505 -20.43 4.97 -8.87
N PHE A 506 -21.27 4.77 -7.86
CA PHE A 506 -22.68 4.44 -8.04
C PHE A 506 -23.52 5.65 -7.62
N VAL A 507 -24.58 5.92 -8.36
CA VAL A 507 -25.50 7.01 -8.08
C VAL A 507 -26.93 6.50 -8.18
N ARG A 508 -27.78 7.05 -7.34
CA ARG A 508 -29.22 6.85 -7.39
C ARG A 508 -29.86 8.17 -7.80
N ASP A 509 -30.61 8.13 -8.90
CA ASP A 509 -31.39 9.29 -9.32
C ASP A 509 -32.47 9.57 -8.28
N GLU A 510 -32.75 10.84 -8.00
CA GLU A 510 -33.90 11.21 -7.17
C GLU A 510 -35.15 10.87 -7.97
N GLU A 511 -36.00 10.00 -7.44
CA GLU A 511 -37.35 9.87 -7.99
C GLU A 511 -38.01 11.24 -7.91
N ASP A 512 -38.32 11.84 -9.06
CA ASP A 512 -39.20 13.01 -9.13
C ASP A 512 -40.52 12.61 -8.43
N ASN A 513 -40.76 13.10 -7.22
CA ASN A 513 -42.03 13.03 -6.52
C ASN A 513 -43.06 13.83 -7.32
N LYS A 514 -43.55 13.29 -8.44
CA LYS A 514 -44.64 13.82 -9.24
C LYS A 514 -45.99 13.19 -8.88
N GLU A 515 -46.04 12.23 -7.93
CA GLU A 515 -47.31 11.55 -7.61
C GLU A 515 -48.12 12.20 -6.48
N ASP A 516 -47.61 13.19 -5.72
CA ASP A 516 -48.38 13.80 -4.61
C ASP A 516 -48.99 15.17 -4.93
N ALA A 517 -49.01 15.61 -6.21
CA ALA A 517 -49.56 16.92 -6.59
C ALA A 517 -50.89 16.86 -7.39
N GLU A 518 -51.46 15.68 -7.63
CA GLU A 518 -52.72 15.56 -8.42
C GLU A 518 -53.95 15.14 -7.61
N GLU A 519 -53.92 15.02 -6.29
CA GLU A 519 -55.12 14.69 -5.48
C GLU A 519 -55.71 15.85 -4.63
N GLU A 520 -55.23 17.10 -4.76
CA GLU A 520 -55.87 18.26 -4.12
C GLU A 520 -56.44 19.22 -5.16
N GLY A 521 -57.44 18.81 -5.91
CA GLY A 521 -58.04 19.70 -6.92
C GLY A 521 -59.39 19.28 -7.49
N ASN A 522 -60.25 18.66 -6.69
CA ASN A 522 -61.67 18.54 -7.05
C ASN A 522 -62.56 18.64 -5.79
N GLU A 523 -62.63 19.81 -5.22
CA GLU A 523 -63.79 20.18 -4.42
C GLU A 523 -64.77 20.86 -5.35
N ASP A 524 -65.88 20.16 -5.63
CA ASP A 524 -67.05 20.61 -6.40
C ASP A 524 -67.63 21.89 -5.79
N ASP A 525 -67.62 22.96 -6.58
CA ASP A 525 -68.49 24.12 -6.37
C ASP A 525 -69.96 23.72 -6.60
N ASP A 526 -70.59 23.17 -5.57
CA ASP A 526 -72.08 23.08 -5.53
C ASP A 526 -72.65 24.46 -5.25
N GLU A 527 -73.08 25.12 -6.34
CA GLU A 527 -73.88 26.35 -6.40
C GLU A 527 -75.23 26.12 -5.74
N TRP A 528 -75.40 26.61 -4.53
CA TRP A 528 -76.71 26.61 -3.82
C TRP A 528 -77.59 27.78 -4.28
N ASN A 529 -78.59 27.50 -5.14
CA ASN A 529 -79.63 28.44 -5.54
C ASN A 529 -80.69 28.49 -4.46
N GLY A 530 -80.73 29.63 -3.73
CA GLY A 530 -81.78 29.95 -2.76
C GLY A 530 -83.11 30.22 -3.38
N PHE A 531 -84.20 29.76 -2.73
CA PHE A 531 -85.56 30.06 -3.03
C PHE A 531 -85.90 31.51 -2.68
N SER A 532 -86.53 32.19 -3.64
CA SER A 532 -87.32 33.40 -3.41
C SER A 532 -88.76 33.01 -3.10
N ASP A 533 -89.26 33.51 -1.96
CA ASP A 533 -90.54 34.21 -1.81
C ASP A 533 -90.49 35.19 -0.64
#